data_3fe528c1dd14e4f874d9a18a6cf7959a
#
_entry.id   3fe528c1dd14e4f874d9a18a6cf7959a
#
_cell.length_a   1.000
_cell.length_b   1.000
_cell.length_c   1.000
_cell.angle_alpha   90.00
_cell.angle_beta   90.00
_cell.angle_gamma   90.00
#
_symmetry.space_group_name_H-M   'P 1'
#
loop_
_entity.id
_entity.type
_entity.pdbx_description
1 polymer ?
#
loop_
_entity_poly.entity_id
_entity_poly.type
_entity_poly.pdbx_seq_one_letter_code
_entity_poly.pdbx_strand_id
1 'polypeptide(L)'
;MSSKTAYTELFVSRYQPVEKGKRWAWVLIRTVLVVGFCFIILFPLFQRLSIAFRSKADIYDPTVLWIPRNFTFDNLRIAIETTNYFEALGNTALISASTTLIQLVSCALAAYAFARLQFRGSGLLFGLVIVTIIVPPQTIMIPLYLTYRYFDLFGLVGLFSSKDSLNLIDTFWPFILSSSTAMGLKNGLYIYIFRQFFRGIPKEIGEAALVDGAGVFRTFLRIMVPNAVPAIVTVLLFSFVWQWNDSYYVSLFLKQVKVLSTSLMDMGVGLREPDPVYTSMLLNTGVLLAIAPLILMYLFVQRYFVESVERTGIVG
;
A
#
# COMPACT_ATOMS: atom_id res chain seq x y z
N MET A 1 59.33 -9.01 -39.13
CA MET A 1 58.00 -9.18 -38.60
C MET A 1 58.08 -9.58 -37.13
N SER A 2 58.50 -8.76 -36.17
CA SER A 2 58.59 -9.22 -34.78
C SER A 2 58.61 -8.11 -33.70
N SER A 3 58.52 -6.83 -33.99
CA SER A 3 58.63 -5.81 -32.94
C SER A 3 57.27 -5.16 -32.55
N LYS A 4 56.30 -5.19 -33.45
CA LYS A 4 54.97 -4.57 -33.15
C LYS A 4 54.06 -5.40 -32.26
N THR A 5 54.22 -6.73 -32.26
CA THR A 5 53.41 -7.65 -31.44
C THR A 5 53.79 -7.59 -29.94
N ALA A 6 55.08 -7.43 -29.62
CA ALA A 6 55.57 -7.35 -28.25
C ALA A 6 55.12 -6.07 -27.52
N TYR A 7 55.03 -4.94 -28.24
CA TYR A 7 54.58 -3.67 -27.65
C TYR A 7 53.05 -3.69 -27.34
N THR A 8 52.26 -4.35 -28.16
CA THR A 8 50.80 -4.47 -27.94
C THR A 8 50.47 -5.36 -26.72
N GLU A 9 51.21 -6.45 -26.54
CA GLU A 9 51.01 -7.33 -25.38
C GLU A 9 51.44 -6.68 -24.06
N LEU A 10 52.53 -5.88 -24.05
CA LEU A 10 52.95 -5.16 -22.85
C LEU A 10 51.99 -4.02 -22.44
N PHE A 11 51.36 -3.36 -23.41
CA PHE A 11 50.34 -2.34 -23.15
C PHE A 11 49.04 -2.94 -22.63
N VAL A 12 48.57 -4.05 -23.20
CA VAL A 12 47.34 -4.74 -22.77
C VAL A 12 47.52 -5.34 -21.38
N SER A 13 48.69 -5.89 -21.03
CA SER A 13 48.95 -6.46 -19.70
C SER A 13 49.01 -5.40 -18.56
N ARG A 14 49.46 -4.17 -18.89
CA ARG A 14 49.54 -3.07 -17.93
C ARG A 14 48.20 -2.40 -17.65
N TYR A 15 47.26 -2.42 -18.61
CA TYR A 15 45.92 -1.81 -18.45
C TYR A 15 44.93 -2.70 -17.69
N GLN A 16 45.05 -4.03 -17.75
CA GLN A 16 44.15 -4.95 -17.07
C GLN A 16 44.09 -4.83 -15.54
N PRO A 17 45.21 -4.65 -14.82
CA PRO A 17 45.13 -4.52 -13.34
C PRO A 17 44.51 -3.20 -12.89
N VAL A 18 44.69 -2.11 -13.66
CA VAL A 18 44.10 -0.80 -13.34
C VAL A 18 42.58 -0.81 -13.54
N GLU A 19 42.08 -1.47 -14.56
CA GLU A 19 40.65 -1.63 -14.80
C GLU A 19 39.99 -2.56 -13.73
N LYS A 20 40.69 -3.64 -13.38
CA LYS A 20 40.25 -4.51 -12.28
C LYS A 20 40.18 -3.76 -10.95
N GLY A 21 41.22 -2.96 -10.62
CA GLY A 21 41.25 -2.13 -9.43
C GLY A 21 40.10 -1.10 -9.38
N LYS A 22 39.83 -0.39 -10.48
CA LYS A 22 38.69 0.53 -10.60
C LYS A 22 37.37 -0.18 -10.45
N ARG A 23 37.20 -1.37 -11.02
CA ARG A 23 35.99 -2.18 -10.91
C ARG A 23 35.76 -2.64 -9.48
N TRP A 24 36.79 -3.10 -8.79
CA TRP A 24 36.70 -3.49 -7.37
C TRP A 24 36.39 -2.30 -6.45
N ALA A 25 37.03 -1.15 -6.67
CA ALA A 25 36.73 0.08 -5.95
C ALA A 25 35.28 0.52 -6.16
N TRP A 26 34.79 0.47 -7.40
CA TRP A 26 33.39 0.78 -7.71
C TRP A 26 32.40 -0.19 -7.04
N VAL A 27 32.69 -1.50 -7.06
CA VAL A 27 31.86 -2.51 -6.36
C VAL A 27 31.85 -2.23 -4.85
N LEU A 28 33.01 -1.92 -4.26
CA LEU A 28 33.11 -1.63 -2.83
C LEU A 28 32.30 -0.37 -2.47
N ILE A 29 32.48 0.73 -3.20
CA ILE A 29 31.71 1.98 -2.98
C ILE A 29 30.22 1.71 -3.09
N ARG A 30 29.78 1.04 -4.17
CA ARG A 30 28.37 0.68 -4.36
C ARG A 30 27.83 -0.18 -3.21
N THR A 31 28.59 -1.18 -2.77
CA THR A 31 28.19 -2.08 -1.67
C THR A 31 28.06 -1.31 -0.37
N VAL A 32 29.05 -0.46 -0.04
CA VAL A 32 29.02 0.37 1.17
C VAL A 32 27.82 1.32 1.15
N LEU A 33 27.55 1.97 0.02
CA LEU A 33 26.38 2.85 -0.13
C LEU A 33 25.08 2.08 0.03
N VAL A 34 24.91 0.93 -0.65
CA VAL A 34 23.69 0.12 -0.56
C VAL A 34 23.49 -0.38 0.87
N VAL A 35 24.52 -0.95 1.51
CA VAL A 35 24.44 -1.44 2.90
C VAL A 35 24.15 -0.28 3.85
N GLY A 36 24.80 0.87 3.68
CA GLY A 36 24.56 2.07 4.47
C GLY A 36 23.12 2.57 4.38
N PHE A 37 22.57 2.68 3.16
CA PHE A 37 21.16 3.06 2.97
C PHE A 37 20.21 2.00 3.56
N CYS A 38 20.45 0.72 3.32
CA CYS A 38 19.65 -0.36 3.91
C CYS A 38 19.67 -0.28 5.45
N PHE A 39 20.83 -0.03 6.06
CA PHE A 39 20.95 0.13 7.49
C PHE A 39 20.13 1.32 8.01
N ILE A 40 20.25 2.49 7.38
CA ILE A 40 19.49 3.70 7.77
C ILE A 40 17.97 3.44 7.70
N ILE A 41 17.51 2.77 6.64
CA ILE A 41 16.09 2.47 6.44
C ILE A 41 15.58 1.43 7.45
N LEU A 42 16.37 0.40 7.72
CA LEU A 42 15.98 -0.69 8.63
C LEU A 42 16.20 -0.37 10.10
N PHE A 43 17.04 0.63 10.40
CA PHE A 43 17.37 1.04 11.77
C PHE A 43 16.16 1.25 12.67
N PRO A 44 15.11 2.01 12.26
CA PRO A 44 13.92 2.19 13.09
C PRO A 44 13.18 0.88 13.39
N LEU A 45 13.20 -0.09 12.46
CA LEU A 45 12.57 -1.40 12.67
C LEU A 45 13.37 -2.24 13.68
N PHE A 46 14.70 -2.27 13.56
CA PHE A 46 15.56 -2.96 14.53
C PHE A 46 15.42 -2.35 15.93
N GLN A 47 15.34 -1.02 16.02
CA GLN A 47 15.13 -0.33 17.28
C GLN A 47 13.80 -0.70 17.92
N ARG A 48 12.68 -0.69 17.16
CA ARG A 48 11.37 -1.12 17.65
C ARG A 48 11.36 -2.58 18.08
N LEU A 49 12.01 -3.45 17.31
CA LEU A 49 12.14 -4.86 17.65
C LEU A 49 12.91 -5.04 18.98
N SER A 50 14.03 -4.35 19.16
CA SER A 50 14.78 -4.36 20.42
C SER A 50 13.91 -3.88 21.60
N ILE A 51 13.22 -2.74 21.44
CA ILE A 51 12.35 -2.14 22.45
C ILE A 51 11.23 -3.10 22.86
N ALA A 52 10.62 -3.81 21.92
CA ALA A 52 9.50 -4.73 22.19
C ALA A 52 9.87 -5.85 23.18
N PHE A 53 11.14 -6.21 23.25
CA PHE A 53 11.63 -7.30 24.11
C PHE A 53 12.40 -6.81 25.35
N ARG A 54 12.49 -5.51 25.60
CA ARG A 54 13.15 -4.94 26.80
C ARG A 54 12.26 -5.03 28.03
N SER A 55 12.85 -5.31 29.19
CA SER A 55 12.17 -5.13 30.46
C SER A 55 12.04 -3.65 30.84
N LYS A 56 11.15 -3.33 31.79
CA LYS A 56 11.01 -1.96 32.32
C LYS A 56 12.33 -1.44 32.90
N ALA A 57 13.18 -2.30 33.50
CA ALA A 57 14.47 -1.95 34.03
C ALA A 57 15.48 -1.56 32.92
N ASP A 58 15.44 -2.25 31.78
CA ASP A 58 16.35 -1.99 30.68
C ASP A 58 16.12 -0.62 29.99
N ILE A 59 14.95 0.00 30.19
CA ILE A 59 14.63 1.32 29.62
C ILE A 59 15.51 2.41 30.24
N TYR A 60 15.76 2.29 31.53
CA TYR A 60 16.50 3.28 32.31
C TYR A 60 17.99 3.00 32.36
N ASP A 61 18.46 1.87 31.81
CA ASP A 61 19.89 1.56 31.70
C ASP A 61 20.46 2.14 30.38
N PRO A 62 21.25 3.22 30.44
CA PRO A 62 21.83 3.86 29.27
C PRO A 62 22.81 2.96 28.49
N THR A 63 23.24 1.84 29.08
CA THR A 63 24.13 0.89 28.43
C THR A 63 23.42 -0.10 27.53
N VAL A 64 22.07 -0.22 27.62
CA VAL A 64 21.23 -1.08 26.79
C VAL A 64 20.83 -0.33 25.52
N LEU A 65 21.70 -0.41 24.49
CA LEU A 65 21.45 0.29 23.21
C LEU A 65 20.69 -0.54 22.19
N TRP A 66 21.06 -1.82 21.99
CA TRP A 66 20.54 -2.65 20.89
C TRP A 66 19.96 -3.98 21.36
N ILE A 67 20.61 -4.63 22.31
CA ILE A 67 20.26 -5.96 22.78
C ILE A 67 19.72 -5.84 24.20
N PRO A 68 18.50 -6.33 24.49
CA PRO A 68 17.95 -6.36 25.84
C PRO A 68 18.89 -7.15 26.78
N ARG A 69 19.13 -6.66 27.98
CA ARG A 69 19.80 -7.44 29.05
C ARG A 69 18.80 -8.39 29.71
N ASN A 70 17.60 -7.88 29.97
CA ASN A 70 16.50 -8.62 30.55
C ASN A 70 15.42 -8.81 29.51
N PHE A 71 15.51 -9.93 28.79
CA PHE A 71 14.55 -10.24 27.71
C PHE A 71 13.17 -10.61 28.29
N THR A 72 12.09 -9.97 27.78
CA THR A 72 10.71 -10.25 28.19
C THR A 72 9.75 -10.24 27.02
N PHE A 73 8.63 -10.93 27.14
CA PHE A 73 7.48 -10.89 26.24
C PHE A 73 6.32 -10.04 26.80
N ASP A 74 6.46 -9.46 28.00
CA ASP A 74 5.36 -8.76 28.69
C ASP A 74 4.85 -7.58 27.86
N ASN A 75 5.72 -6.83 27.18
CA ASN A 75 5.30 -5.70 26.34
C ASN A 75 4.42 -6.14 25.17
N LEU A 76 4.75 -7.29 24.54
CA LEU A 76 3.94 -7.86 23.48
C LEU A 76 2.57 -8.29 24.03
N ARG A 77 2.55 -8.98 25.18
CA ARG A 77 1.33 -9.40 25.84
C ARG A 77 0.44 -8.21 26.18
N ILE A 78 0.98 -7.19 26.84
CA ILE A 78 0.25 -5.97 27.22
C ILE A 78 -0.29 -5.27 25.96
N ALA A 79 0.54 -5.12 24.91
CA ALA A 79 0.08 -4.50 23.67
C ALA A 79 -1.05 -5.29 22.99
N ILE A 80 -0.97 -6.64 22.95
CA ILE A 80 -1.99 -7.51 22.39
C ILE A 80 -3.31 -7.38 23.18
N GLU A 81 -3.23 -7.42 24.50
CA GLU A 81 -4.41 -7.33 25.38
C GLU A 81 -5.06 -5.93 25.28
N THR A 82 -4.26 -4.86 25.37
CA THR A 82 -4.78 -3.47 25.38
C THR A 82 -5.42 -3.08 24.04
N THR A 83 -4.87 -3.55 22.93
CA THR A 83 -5.40 -3.22 21.58
C THR A 83 -6.49 -4.15 21.10
N ASN A 84 -6.84 -5.24 21.83
CA ASN A 84 -7.64 -6.34 21.32
C ASN A 84 -7.13 -6.83 19.97
N TYR A 85 -5.81 -7.08 19.90
CA TYR A 85 -5.04 -7.20 18.67
C TYR A 85 -5.65 -8.16 17.63
N PHE A 86 -6.07 -9.36 18.02
CA PHE A 86 -6.58 -10.36 17.07
C PHE A 86 -7.91 -9.96 16.44
N GLU A 87 -8.80 -9.35 17.20
CA GLU A 87 -10.06 -8.80 16.68
C GLU A 87 -9.76 -7.64 15.71
N ALA A 88 -8.93 -6.67 16.16
CA ALA A 88 -8.55 -5.52 15.36
C ALA A 88 -7.79 -5.94 14.08
N LEU A 89 -6.93 -6.96 14.14
CA LEU A 89 -6.24 -7.53 13.00
C LEU A 89 -7.21 -8.15 12.00
N GLY A 90 -8.14 -8.97 12.48
CA GLY A 90 -9.15 -9.62 11.63
C GLY A 90 -10.02 -8.60 10.89
N ASN A 91 -10.52 -7.59 11.60
CA ASN A 91 -11.32 -6.51 11.01
C ASN A 91 -10.51 -5.68 10.00
N THR A 92 -9.26 -5.32 10.35
CA THR A 92 -8.37 -4.58 9.43
C THR A 92 -8.07 -5.38 8.17
N ALA A 93 -7.77 -6.66 8.30
CA ALA A 93 -7.50 -7.54 7.18
C ALA A 93 -8.74 -7.70 6.28
N LEU A 94 -9.92 -7.88 6.88
CA LEU A 94 -11.18 -8.02 6.15
C LEU A 94 -11.53 -6.75 5.38
N ILE A 95 -11.47 -5.57 6.01
CA ILE A 95 -11.72 -4.29 5.34
C ILE A 95 -10.70 -4.08 4.23
N SER A 96 -9.40 -4.24 4.52
CA SER A 96 -8.35 -3.98 3.54
C SER A 96 -8.43 -4.91 2.34
N ALA A 97 -8.68 -6.20 2.56
CA ALA A 97 -8.82 -7.16 1.47
C ALA A 97 -10.08 -6.92 0.64
N SER A 98 -11.24 -6.75 1.28
CA SER A 98 -12.51 -6.54 0.57
C SER A 98 -12.51 -5.25 -0.24
N THR A 99 -12.09 -4.12 0.36
CA THR A 99 -12.00 -2.83 -0.36
C THR A 99 -11.01 -2.90 -1.51
N THR A 100 -9.83 -3.50 -1.31
CA THR A 100 -8.82 -3.66 -2.36
C THR A 100 -9.35 -4.45 -3.56
N LEU A 101 -10.00 -5.59 -3.33
CA LEU A 101 -10.57 -6.41 -4.42
C LEU A 101 -11.65 -5.64 -5.19
N ILE A 102 -12.52 -4.94 -4.48
CA ILE A 102 -13.57 -4.14 -5.10
C ILE A 102 -12.97 -2.95 -5.88
N GLN A 103 -11.98 -2.26 -5.32
CA GLN A 103 -11.29 -1.15 -5.98
C GLN A 103 -10.54 -1.60 -7.23
N LEU A 104 -9.90 -2.77 -7.22
CA LEU A 104 -9.26 -3.33 -8.41
C LEU A 104 -10.26 -3.45 -9.56
N VAL A 105 -11.44 -3.98 -9.29
CA VAL A 105 -12.47 -4.16 -10.33
C VAL A 105 -13.05 -2.82 -10.77
N SER A 106 -13.54 -2.01 -9.84
CA SER A 106 -14.23 -0.75 -10.13
C SER A 106 -13.32 0.27 -10.83
N CYS A 107 -12.08 0.43 -10.31
CA CYS A 107 -11.11 1.36 -10.89
C CYS A 107 -10.58 0.88 -12.25
N ALA A 108 -10.36 -0.43 -12.44
CA ALA A 108 -9.95 -0.96 -13.73
C ALA A 108 -11.04 -0.77 -14.80
N LEU A 109 -12.32 -1.00 -14.46
CA LEU A 109 -13.44 -0.77 -15.37
C LEU A 109 -13.56 0.71 -15.75
N ALA A 110 -13.51 1.62 -14.76
CA ALA A 110 -13.54 3.05 -15.01
C ALA A 110 -12.35 3.51 -15.87
N ALA A 111 -11.16 3.04 -15.55
CA ALA A 111 -9.94 3.35 -16.28
C ALA A 111 -9.95 2.84 -17.72
N TYR A 112 -10.49 1.63 -17.94
CA TYR A 112 -10.67 1.08 -19.28
C TYR A 112 -11.61 1.93 -20.12
N ALA A 113 -12.73 2.37 -19.54
CA ALA A 113 -13.66 3.27 -20.21
C ALA A 113 -12.95 4.58 -20.64
N PHE A 114 -12.19 5.22 -19.74
CA PHE A 114 -11.43 6.43 -20.04
C PHE A 114 -10.24 6.23 -20.99
N ALA A 115 -9.71 5.02 -21.10
CA ALA A 115 -8.55 4.73 -21.94
C ALA A 115 -8.94 4.36 -23.37
N ARG A 116 -10.05 3.62 -23.55
CA ARG A 116 -10.38 2.91 -24.79
C ARG A 116 -11.72 3.27 -25.40
N LEU A 117 -12.69 3.70 -24.58
CA LEU A 117 -14.00 4.04 -25.08
C LEU A 117 -14.07 5.52 -25.44
N GLN A 118 -14.66 5.81 -26.61
CA GLN A 118 -14.93 7.16 -27.05
C GLN A 118 -16.35 7.55 -26.68
N PHE A 119 -16.49 8.44 -25.70
CA PHE A 119 -17.77 9.01 -25.29
C PHE A 119 -17.68 10.51 -25.03
N ARG A 120 -18.80 11.22 -25.22
CA ARG A 120 -18.86 12.66 -25.01
C ARG A 120 -18.55 13.01 -23.56
N GLY A 121 -17.68 13.99 -23.33
CA GLY A 121 -17.32 14.43 -21.99
C GLY A 121 -16.24 13.60 -21.27
N SER A 122 -15.67 12.56 -21.90
CA SER A 122 -14.64 11.71 -21.28
C SER A 122 -13.46 12.51 -20.73
N GLY A 123 -13.01 13.55 -21.44
CA GLY A 123 -11.92 14.41 -21.02
C GLY A 123 -12.26 15.22 -19.75
N LEU A 124 -13.46 15.79 -19.69
CA LEU A 124 -13.93 16.53 -18.51
C LEU A 124 -14.09 15.62 -17.30
N LEU A 125 -14.73 14.47 -17.47
CA LEU A 125 -14.92 13.51 -16.39
C LEU A 125 -13.59 12.97 -15.89
N PHE A 126 -12.63 12.69 -16.78
CA PHE A 126 -11.30 12.30 -16.35
C PHE A 126 -10.56 13.46 -15.64
N GLY A 127 -10.75 14.69 -16.07
CA GLY A 127 -10.28 15.88 -15.37
C GLY A 127 -10.81 15.94 -13.93
N LEU A 128 -12.10 15.64 -13.70
CA LEU A 128 -12.69 15.53 -12.37
C LEU A 128 -12.06 14.40 -11.54
N VAL A 129 -11.74 13.25 -12.15
CA VAL A 129 -10.98 12.18 -11.48
C VAL A 129 -9.61 12.70 -10.99
N ILE A 130 -8.90 13.48 -11.81
CA ILE A 130 -7.62 14.10 -11.38
C ILE A 130 -7.83 15.07 -10.23
N VAL A 131 -8.90 15.85 -10.23
CA VAL A 131 -9.24 16.76 -9.12
C VAL A 131 -9.41 15.99 -7.81
N THR A 132 -10.00 14.78 -7.84
CA THR A 132 -10.15 13.95 -6.61
C THR A 132 -8.81 13.53 -5.98
N ILE A 133 -7.72 13.51 -6.76
CA ILE A 133 -6.38 13.21 -6.23
C ILE A 133 -5.83 14.41 -5.42
N ILE A 134 -6.17 15.61 -5.84
CA ILE A 134 -5.66 16.87 -5.28
C ILE A 134 -6.47 17.31 -4.06
N VAL A 135 -7.79 17.08 -4.08
CA VAL A 135 -8.69 17.49 -2.99
C VAL A 135 -8.38 16.69 -1.72
N PRO A 136 -8.08 17.36 -0.60
CA PRO A 136 -7.82 16.68 0.66
C PRO A 136 -9.08 15.93 1.15
N PRO A 137 -8.95 14.68 1.60
CA PRO A 137 -10.10 13.91 2.12
C PRO A 137 -10.86 14.62 3.24
N GLN A 138 -10.17 15.45 4.02
CA GLN A 138 -10.74 16.20 5.15
C GLN A 138 -11.87 17.15 4.74
N THR A 139 -11.82 17.69 3.52
CA THR A 139 -12.85 18.63 3.02
C THR A 139 -14.20 17.97 2.79
N ILE A 140 -14.23 16.68 2.54
CA ILE A 140 -15.45 15.92 2.23
C ILE A 140 -15.92 15.02 3.39
N MET A 141 -15.20 15.01 4.54
CA MET A 141 -15.51 14.11 5.66
C MET A 141 -16.94 14.30 6.21
N ILE A 142 -17.36 15.55 6.42
CA ILE A 142 -18.70 15.82 6.98
C ILE A 142 -19.81 15.42 6.01
N PRO A 143 -19.82 15.86 4.74
CA PRO A 143 -20.80 15.39 3.77
C PRO A 143 -20.84 13.85 3.65
N LEU A 144 -19.65 13.22 3.62
CA LEU A 144 -19.54 11.78 3.48
C LEU A 144 -20.09 11.04 4.69
N TYR A 145 -19.82 11.53 5.91
CA TYR A 145 -20.43 11.00 7.15
C TYR A 145 -21.96 11.09 7.11
N LEU A 146 -22.51 12.23 6.73
CA LEU A 146 -23.95 12.42 6.64
C LEU A 146 -24.58 11.50 5.59
N THR A 147 -23.93 11.32 4.45
CA THR A 147 -24.38 10.39 3.40
C THR A 147 -24.54 8.97 3.92
N TYR A 148 -23.60 8.46 4.74
CA TYR A 148 -23.69 7.11 5.28
C TYR A 148 -24.47 7.02 6.59
N ARG A 149 -24.60 8.12 7.32
CA ARG A 149 -25.45 8.19 8.50
C ARG A 149 -26.94 8.17 8.16
N TYR A 150 -27.29 8.84 7.06
CA TYR A 150 -28.65 8.95 6.53
C TYR A 150 -28.70 8.38 5.11
N PHE A 151 -28.19 7.16 4.97
CA PHE A 151 -28.07 6.54 3.65
C PHE A 151 -29.46 6.25 3.07
N ASP A 152 -29.73 6.88 1.94
CA ASP A 152 -30.88 6.62 1.12
C ASP A 152 -30.49 6.63 -0.35
N LEU A 153 -30.76 5.54 -1.04
CA LEU A 153 -30.44 5.41 -2.47
C LEU A 153 -31.61 6.01 -3.30
N PHE A 154 -31.61 7.35 -3.45
CA PHE A 154 -32.61 8.07 -4.25
C PHE A 154 -34.07 7.84 -3.82
N GLY A 155 -34.36 7.75 -2.55
CA GLY A 155 -35.71 7.50 -2.01
C GLY A 155 -36.13 6.03 -2.01
N LEU A 156 -35.25 5.12 -2.44
CA LEU A 156 -35.58 3.69 -2.51
C LEU A 156 -35.71 3.04 -1.13
N VAL A 157 -35.00 3.54 -0.13
CA VAL A 157 -35.06 2.94 1.24
C VAL A 157 -36.46 3.05 1.80
N GLY A 158 -37.13 4.20 1.64
CA GLY A 158 -38.51 4.41 2.08
C GLY A 158 -39.56 3.54 1.37
N LEU A 159 -39.21 3.02 0.15
CA LEU A 159 -40.12 2.12 -0.57
C LEU A 159 -40.10 0.69 -0.02
N PHE A 160 -38.98 0.26 0.57
CA PHE A 160 -38.79 -1.11 1.06
C PHE A 160 -38.70 -1.21 2.59
N SER A 161 -38.66 -0.09 3.29
CA SER A 161 -38.51 -0.02 4.75
C SER A 161 -39.48 1.01 5.33
N SER A 162 -39.91 0.81 6.55
CA SER A 162 -40.65 1.83 7.32
C SER A 162 -39.78 3.01 7.79
N LYS A 163 -38.49 3.04 7.40
CA LYS A 163 -37.53 4.10 7.70
C LYS A 163 -37.16 4.82 6.40
N ASP A 164 -37.10 6.14 6.49
CA ASP A 164 -36.71 7.00 5.35
C ASP A 164 -35.21 6.87 4.99
N SER A 165 -34.39 6.34 5.90
CA SER A 165 -32.95 6.17 5.68
C SER A 165 -32.36 5.03 6.53
N LEU A 166 -31.23 4.49 6.10
CA LEU A 166 -30.43 3.50 6.81
C LEU A 166 -29.20 4.15 7.43
N ASN A 167 -28.89 3.77 8.66
CA ASN A 167 -27.61 4.14 9.28
C ASN A 167 -26.58 3.05 8.97
N LEU A 168 -25.58 3.37 8.17
CA LEU A 168 -24.48 2.47 7.81
C LEU A 168 -23.21 2.71 8.65
N ILE A 169 -23.24 3.66 9.60
CA ILE A 169 -22.12 3.90 10.52
C ILE A 169 -21.96 2.69 11.45
N ASP A 170 -20.73 2.43 11.87
CA ASP A 170 -20.29 1.24 12.62
C ASP A 170 -20.45 -0.08 11.84
N THR A 171 -20.44 0.01 10.52
CA THR A 171 -20.43 -1.16 9.63
C THR A 171 -19.37 -1.00 8.54
N PHE A 172 -19.08 -2.07 7.80
CA PHE A 172 -18.14 -2.03 6.68
C PHE A 172 -18.76 -1.49 5.37
N TRP A 173 -20.07 -1.25 5.35
CA TRP A 173 -20.77 -0.79 4.15
C TRP A 173 -20.27 0.53 3.56
N PRO A 174 -19.90 1.57 4.33
CA PRO A 174 -19.31 2.78 3.77
C PRO A 174 -18.06 2.52 2.91
N PHE A 175 -17.22 1.60 3.35
CA PHE A 175 -16.01 1.22 2.61
C PHE A 175 -16.31 0.40 1.36
N ILE A 176 -17.24 -0.54 1.44
CA ILE A 176 -17.66 -1.40 0.32
C ILE A 176 -18.35 -0.56 -0.76
N LEU A 177 -19.32 0.27 -0.37
CA LEU A 177 -20.09 1.10 -1.32
C LEU A 177 -19.22 2.15 -2.00
N SER A 178 -18.39 2.87 -1.26
CA SER A 178 -17.48 3.85 -1.85
C SER A 178 -16.46 3.18 -2.80
N SER A 179 -15.95 2.00 -2.45
CA SER A 179 -15.02 1.25 -3.31
C SER A 179 -15.71 0.73 -4.57
N SER A 180 -16.95 0.26 -4.47
CA SER A 180 -17.70 -0.29 -5.62
C SER A 180 -18.06 0.78 -6.66
N THR A 181 -18.27 2.02 -6.21
CA THR A 181 -18.55 3.17 -7.08
C THR A 181 -17.30 3.89 -7.58
N ALA A 182 -16.12 3.34 -7.32
CA ALA A 182 -14.82 3.96 -7.61
C ALA A 182 -14.64 5.34 -6.95
N MET A 183 -15.25 5.55 -5.78
CA MET A 183 -15.17 6.76 -4.96
C MET A 183 -14.50 6.53 -3.59
N GLY A 184 -13.91 5.36 -3.37
CA GLY A 184 -13.19 5.01 -2.14
C GLY A 184 -11.83 5.70 -2.00
N LEU A 185 -11.11 5.31 -0.95
CA LEU A 185 -9.79 5.87 -0.62
C LEU A 185 -8.82 5.74 -1.81
N LYS A 186 -8.31 6.90 -2.28
CA LYS A 186 -7.31 6.99 -3.38
C LYS A 186 -7.77 6.43 -4.74
N ASN A 187 -9.05 6.20 -4.97
CA ASN A 187 -9.55 5.62 -6.22
C ASN A 187 -9.17 6.45 -7.46
N GLY A 188 -9.13 7.79 -7.36
CA GLY A 188 -8.66 8.64 -8.46
C GLY A 188 -7.25 8.28 -8.94
N LEU A 189 -6.33 8.00 -7.99
CA LEU A 189 -4.97 7.57 -8.30
C LEU A 189 -4.97 6.19 -8.98
N TYR A 190 -5.79 5.23 -8.51
CA TYR A 190 -5.85 3.90 -9.09
C TYR A 190 -6.44 3.91 -10.51
N ILE A 191 -7.48 4.72 -10.73
CA ILE A 191 -8.03 4.95 -12.08
C ILE A 191 -6.95 5.55 -12.98
N TYR A 192 -6.17 6.52 -12.49
CA TYR A 192 -5.08 7.12 -13.25
C TYR A 192 -4.02 6.09 -13.65
N ILE A 193 -3.54 5.26 -12.71
CA ILE A 193 -2.53 4.22 -12.95
C ILE A 193 -3.03 3.24 -14.01
N PHE A 194 -4.22 2.67 -13.83
CA PHE A 194 -4.81 1.73 -14.79
C PHE A 194 -5.01 2.36 -16.17
N ARG A 195 -5.50 3.61 -16.21
CA ARG A 195 -5.72 4.30 -17.50
C ARG A 195 -4.41 4.51 -18.25
N GLN A 196 -3.34 4.93 -17.58
CA GLN A 196 -2.05 5.10 -18.23
C GLN A 196 -1.53 3.77 -18.78
N PHE A 197 -1.69 2.71 -18.03
CA PHE A 197 -1.30 1.38 -18.47
C PHE A 197 -2.13 0.91 -19.68
N PHE A 198 -3.44 1.01 -19.61
CA PHE A 198 -4.31 0.63 -20.73
C PHE A 198 -4.05 1.47 -21.99
N ARG A 199 -3.69 2.73 -21.86
CA ARG A 199 -3.32 3.58 -23.00
C ARG A 199 -2.01 3.16 -23.66
N GLY A 200 -1.08 2.61 -22.88
CA GLY A 200 0.21 2.10 -23.36
C GLY A 200 0.09 0.81 -24.19
N ILE A 201 -0.99 0.05 -24.06
CA ILE A 201 -1.21 -1.14 -24.88
C ILE A 201 -1.51 -0.70 -26.33
N PRO A 202 -0.92 -1.27 -27.38
CA PRO A 202 -1.21 -0.96 -28.78
C PRO A 202 -2.72 -1.06 -29.10
N LYS A 203 -3.24 -0.10 -29.88
CA LYS A 203 -4.67 -0.06 -30.21
C LYS A 203 -5.08 -1.23 -31.09
N GLU A 204 -4.18 -1.65 -31.95
CA GLU A 204 -4.32 -2.73 -32.92
C GLU A 204 -4.75 -4.05 -32.25
N ILE A 205 -4.29 -4.31 -31.03
CA ILE A 205 -4.66 -5.51 -30.28
C ILE A 205 -6.17 -5.48 -29.91
N GLY A 206 -6.68 -4.31 -29.52
CA GLY A 206 -8.09 -4.13 -29.22
C GLY A 206 -8.97 -4.17 -30.49
N GLU A 207 -8.50 -3.56 -31.56
CA GLU A 207 -9.20 -3.52 -32.86
C GLU A 207 -9.28 -4.91 -33.48
N ALA A 208 -8.19 -5.70 -33.44
CA ALA A 208 -8.20 -7.09 -33.88
C ALA A 208 -9.25 -7.92 -33.13
N ALA A 209 -9.35 -7.76 -31.82
CA ALA A 209 -10.37 -8.46 -31.03
C ALA A 209 -11.81 -8.09 -31.43
N LEU A 210 -12.06 -6.83 -31.80
CA LEU A 210 -13.35 -6.38 -32.28
C LEU A 210 -13.68 -6.98 -33.66
N VAL A 211 -12.68 -7.10 -34.55
CA VAL A 211 -12.83 -7.78 -35.86
C VAL A 211 -13.15 -9.26 -35.67
N ASP A 212 -12.54 -9.91 -34.67
CA ASP A 212 -12.82 -11.30 -34.26
C ASP A 212 -14.19 -11.46 -33.55
N GLY A 213 -14.99 -10.40 -33.47
CA GLY A 213 -16.36 -10.44 -32.90
C GLY A 213 -16.36 -10.38 -31.36
N ALA A 214 -15.23 -10.04 -30.69
CA ALA A 214 -15.25 -9.86 -29.27
C ALA A 214 -15.90 -8.52 -28.90
N GLY A 215 -16.93 -8.55 -28.08
CA GLY A 215 -17.52 -7.33 -27.52
C GLY A 215 -16.59 -6.64 -26.53
N VAL A 216 -16.88 -5.37 -26.20
CA VAL A 216 -16.07 -4.48 -25.33
C VAL A 216 -15.70 -5.15 -23.99
N PHE A 217 -16.64 -5.81 -23.32
CA PHE A 217 -16.42 -6.47 -22.05
C PHE A 217 -15.53 -7.72 -22.18
N ARG A 218 -15.70 -8.49 -23.27
CA ARG A 218 -14.84 -9.65 -23.56
C ARG A 218 -13.39 -9.21 -23.85
N THR A 219 -13.22 -8.12 -24.62
CA THR A 219 -11.90 -7.50 -24.87
C THR A 219 -11.25 -7.03 -23.57
N PHE A 220 -12.02 -6.40 -22.68
CA PHE A 220 -11.53 -6.02 -21.35
C PHE A 220 -11.01 -7.23 -20.58
N LEU A 221 -11.84 -8.26 -20.37
CA LEU A 221 -11.49 -9.39 -19.52
C LEU A 221 -10.39 -10.30 -20.10
N ARG A 222 -10.43 -10.56 -21.42
CA ARG A 222 -9.52 -11.55 -22.02
C ARG A 222 -8.23 -10.96 -22.58
N ILE A 223 -8.19 -9.66 -22.83
CA ILE A 223 -7.04 -9.00 -23.44
C ILE A 223 -6.46 -7.94 -22.51
N MET A 224 -7.25 -6.97 -22.09
CA MET A 224 -6.73 -5.83 -21.34
C MET A 224 -6.29 -6.21 -19.91
N VAL A 225 -7.09 -6.98 -19.19
CA VAL A 225 -6.79 -7.41 -17.81
C VAL A 225 -5.54 -8.30 -17.75
N PRO A 226 -5.36 -9.34 -18.57
CA PRO A 226 -4.14 -10.14 -18.56
C PRO A 226 -2.87 -9.36 -18.90
N ASN A 227 -2.97 -8.39 -19.81
CA ASN A 227 -1.83 -7.52 -20.13
C ASN A 227 -1.55 -6.49 -19.03
N ALA A 228 -2.53 -6.16 -18.17
CA ALA A 228 -2.40 -5.16 -17.11
C ALA A 228 -1.93 -5.73 -15.77
N VAL A 229 -1.43 -6.96 -15.71
CA VAL A 229 -0.92 -7.58 -14.46
C VAL A 229 0.04 -6.68 -13.69
N PRO A 230 1.01 -5.97 -14.31
CA PRO A 230 1.88 -5.05 -13.58
C PRO A 230 1.12 -3.91 -12.89
N ALA A 231 0.13 -3.32 -13.55
CA ALA A 231 -0.71 -2.28 -12.96
C ALA A 231 -1.63 -2.85 -11.85
N ILE A 232 -2.17 -4.06 -12.05
CA ILE A 232 -2.99 -4.76 -11.05
C ILE A 232 -2.18 -4.99 -9.76
N VAL A 233 -0.96 -5.51 -9.86
CA VAL A 233 -0.07 -5.74 -8.71
C VAL A 233 0.24 -4.42 -8.00
N THR A 234 0.54 -3.36 -8.75
CA THR A 234 0.82 -2.04 -8.20
C THR A 234 -0.38 -1.48 -7.44
N VAL A 235 -1.57 -1.50 -8.04
CA VAL A 235 -2.81 -0.99 -7.42
C VAL A 235 -3.23 -1.86 -6.24
N LEU A 236 -3.07 -3.19 -6.33
CA LEU A 236 -3.34 -4.12 -5.23
C LEU A 236 -2.51 -3.76 -4.00
N LEU A 237 -1.19 -3.60 -4.16
CA LEU A 237 -0.30 -3.24 -3.06
C LEU A 237 -0.64 -1.87 -2.48
N PHE A 238 -0.81 -0.86 -3.32
CA PHE A 238 -1.14 0.49 -2.86
C PHE A 238 -2.48 0.51 -2.14
N SER A 239 -3.53 -0.05 -2.74
CA SER A 239 -4.86 -0.08 -2.15
C SER A 239 -4.86 -0.79 -0.80
N PHE A 240 -4.23 -1.96 -0.70
CA PHE A 240 -4.16 -2.73 0.54
C PHE A 240 -3.40 -1.97 1.63
N VAL A 241 -2.20 -1.45 1.33
CA VAL A 241 -1.36 -0.73 2.30
C VAL A 241 -2.02 0.57 2.75
N TRP A 242 -2.65 1.33 1.84
CA TRP A 242 -3.34 2.56 2.18
C TRP A 242 -4.56 2.29 3.06
N GLN A 243 -5.35 1.27 2.74
CA GLN A 243 -6.53 0.91 3.56
C GLN A 243 -6.11 0.36 4.92
N TRP A 244 -5.04 -0.42 5.00
CA TRP A 244 -4.48 -0.93 6.26
C TRP A 244 -4.07 0.18 7.22
N ASN A 245 -3.48 1.24 6.69
CA ASN A 245 -3.00 2.38 7.47
C ASN A 245 -4.04 3.51 7.60
N ASP A 246 -5.25 3.33 7.04
CA ASP A 246 -6.27 4.36 7.10
C ASP A 246 -6.74 4.58 8.54
N SER A 247 -6.56 5.80 9.03
CA SER A 247 -7.08 6.26 10.31
C SER A 247 -8.23 7.26 10.14
N TYR A 248 -8.33 7.92 9.00
CA TYR A 248 -9.31 8.98 8.75
C TYR A 248 -10.73 8.43 8.56
N TYR A 249 -10.93 7.61 7.53
CA TYR A 249 -12.25 7.06 7.24
C TYR A 249 -12.65 6.02 8.28
N VAL A 250 -11.68 5.29 8.82
CA VAL A 250 -11.93 4.35 9.90
C VAL A 250 -12.45 5.08 11.14
N SER A 251 -11.79 6.14 11.61
CA SER A 251 -12.28 6.91 12.77
C SER A 251 -13.59 7.66 12.49
N LEU A 252 -13.89 7.96 11.22
CA LEU A 252 -15.14 8.59 10.81
C LEU A 252 -16.33 7.61 10.86
N PHE A 253 -16.14 6.41 10.33
CA PHE A 253 -17.22 5.45 10.12
C PHE A 253 -17.31 4.36 11.19
N LEU A 254 -16.18 3.97 11.83
CA LEU A 254 -16.13 2.90 12.83
C LEU A 254 -15.85 3.48 14.21
N LYS A 255 -16.88 3.48 15.08
CA LYS A 255 -16.77 3.96 16.46
C LYS A 255 -16.55 2.81 17.45
N GLN A 256 -17.24 1.70 17.23
CA GLN A 256 -17.23 0.53 18.12
C GLN A 256 -16.40 -0.63 17.55
N VAL A 257 -16.34 -0.75 16.22
CA VAL A 257 -15.55 -1.79 15.55
C VAL A 257 -14.06 -1.53 15.72
N LYS A 258 -13.37 -2.45 16.37
CA LYS A 258 -11.92 -2.37 16.58
C LYS A 258 -11.17 -2.68 15.31
N VAL A 259 -10.25 -1.77 14.92
CA VAL A 259 -9.26 -1.96 13.85
C VAL A 259 -7.90 -1.49 14.32
N LEU A 260 -6.81 -1.97 13.72
CA LEU A 260 -5.45 -1.73 14.22
C LEU A 260 -5.10 -0.24 14.32
N SER A 261 -5.48 0.55 13.31
CA SER A 261 -5.13 1.99 13.28
C SER A 261 -5.76 2.77 14.44
N THR A 262 -7.05 2.55 14.74
CA THR A 262 -7.73 3.22 15.86
C THR A 262 -7.35 2.60 17.21
N SER A 263 -7.21 1.27 17.30
CA SER A 263 -6.77 0.61 18.53
C SER A 263 -5.40 1.08 19.01
N LEU A 264 -4.48 1.39 18.07
CA LEU A 264 -3.19 1.99 18.42
C LEU A 264 -3.33 3.44 18.91
N MET A 265 -4.22 4.23 18.33
CA MET A 265 -4.48 5.61 18.79
C MET A 265 -5.06 5.61 20.21
N ASP A 266 -5.96 4.68 20.50
CA ASP A 266 -6.61 4.56 21.80
C ASP A 266 -5.72 3.90 22.86
N MET A 267 -4.67 3.16 22.46
CA MET A 267 -3.78 2.42 23.35
C MET A 267 -3.12 3.33 24.40
N GLY A 268 -2.68 4.53 24.00
CA GLY A 268 -2.04 5.49 24.91
C GLY A 268 -2.94 5.92 26.07
N VAL A 269 -4.24 6.04 25.80
CA VAL A 269 -5.25 6.38 26.82
C VAL A 269 -5.64 5.15 27.64
N GLY A 270 -5.68 3.98 27.02
CA GLY A 270 -6.07 2.71 27.65
C GLY A 270 -5.06 2.14 28.65
N LEU A 271 -3.76 2.43 28.44
CA LEU A 271 -2.69 1.85 29.26
C LEU A 271 -2.68 2.27 30.74
N ARG A 272 -3.24 3.43 31.10
CA ARG A 272 -3.25 3.96 32.49
C ARG A 272 -1.89 3.85 33.23
N GLU A 273 -0.80 3.74 32.48
CA GLU A 273 0.55 3.64 33.01
C GLU A 273 1.05 5.04 33.37
N PRO A 274 1.47 5.29 34.61
CA PRO A 274 1.91 6.63 35.05
C PRO A 274 3.28 7.03 34.46
N ASP A 275 4.04 6.06 33.97
CA ASP A 275 5.36 6.25 33.39
C ASP A 275 5.29 6.53 31.90
N PRO A 276 5.55 7.77 31.42
CA PRO A 276 5.43 8.12 30.03
C PRO A 276 6.50 7.43 29.13
N VAL A 277 7.67 7.08 29.71
CA VAL A 277 8.75 6.39 28.96
C VAL A 277 8.32 4.96 28.70
N TYR A 278 7.78 4.28 29.71
CA TYR A 278 7.25 2.93 29.57
C TYR A 278 6.03 2.89 28.64
N THR A 279 5.11 3.87 28.76
CA THR A 279 3.99 4.03 27.83
C THR A 279 4.46 4.15 26.38
N SER A 280 5.48 4.97 26.12
CA SER A 280 6.08 5.11 24.78
C SER A 280 6.66 3.78 24.27
N MET A 281 7.27 2.98 25.14
CA MET A 281 7.79 1.65 24.78
C MET A 281 6.66 0.69 24.39
N LEU A 282 5.57 0.66 25.14
CA LEU A 282 4.40 -0.15 24.85
C LEU A 282 3.73 0.29 23.52
N LEU A 283 3.60 1.60 23.28
CA LEU A 283 3.11 2.13 22.00
C LEU A 283 4.01 1.71 20.84
N ASN A 284 5.34 1.78 20.98
CA ASN A 284 6.27 1.30 19.97
C ASN A 284 6.11 -0.20 19.68
N THR A 285 5.82 -0.99 20.71
CA THR A 285 5.51 -2.43 20.57
C THR A 285 4.19 -2.66 19.81
N GLY A 286 3.16 -1.88 20.13
CA GLY A 286 1.88 -1.92 19.40
C GLY A 286 2.05 -1.57 17.92
N VAL A 287 2.84 -0.54 17.60
CA VAL A 287 3.17 -0.19 16.20
C VAL A 287 3.92 -1.32 15.51
N LEU A 288 4.88 -1.98 16.16
CA LEU A 288 5.57 -3.14 15.59
C LEU A 288 4.59 -4.26 15.25
N LEU A 289 3.66 -4.58 16.15
CA LEU A 289 2.60 -5.58 15.93
C LEU A 289 1.69 -5.21 14.74
N ALA A 290 1.34 -3.93 14.60
CA ALA A 290 0.49 -3.49 13.49
C ALA A 290 1.20 -3.52 12.13
N ILE A 291 2.53 -3.30 12.10
CA ILE A 291 3.33 -3.32 10.87
C ILE A 291 3.75 -4.75 10.49
N ALA A 292 3.92 -5.64 11.46
CA ALA A 292 4.41 -7.00 11.23
C ALA A 292 3.62 -7.77 10.13
N PRO A 293 2.28 -7.77 10.09
CA PRO A 293 1.53 -8.45 9.03
C PRO A 293 1.79 -7.84 7.64
N LEU A 294 1.97 -6.51 7.53
CA LEU A 294 2.31 -5.85 6.27
C LEU A 294 3.71 -6.26 5.78
N ILE A 295 4.68 -6.35 6.67
CA ILE A 295 6.04 -6.80 6.35
C ILE A 295 5.98 -8.24 5.85
N LEU A 296 5.27 -9.12 6.54
CA LEU A 296 5.10 -10.51 6.14
C LEU A 296 4.42 -10.60 4.76
N MET A 297 3.32 -9.88 4.55
CA MET A 297 2.66 -9.83 3.24
C MET A 297 3.61 -9.36 2.14
N TYR A 298 4.38 -8.28 2.40
CA TYR A 298 5.33 -7.75 1.42
C TYR A 298 6.40 -8.78 1.04
N LEU A 299 6.95 -9.54 2.01
CA LEU A 299 7.95 -10.57 1.74
C LEU A 299 7.43 -11.65 0.76
N PHE A 300 6.13 -11.96 0.77
CA PHE A 300 5.53 -12.89 -0.18
C PHE A 300 5.26 -12.26 -1.55
N VAL A 301 4.88 -10.99 -1.59
CA VAL A 301 4.42 -10.31 -2.82
C VAL A 301 5.56 -9.60 -3.56
N GLN A 302 6.69 -9.28 -2.90
CA GLN A 302 7.80 -8.51 -3.47
C GLN A 302 8.33 -9.05 -4.81
N ARG A 303 8.39 -10.37 -4.98
CA ARG A 303 8.86 -10.99 -6.23
C ARG A 303 8.01 -10.57 -7.44
N TYR A 304 6.70 -10.52 -7.28
CA TYR A 304 5.78 -10.12 -8.35
C TYR A 304 5.91 -8.62 -8.67
N PHE A 305 6.21 -7.81 -7.65
CA PHE A 305 6.45 -6.37 -7.82
C PHE A 305 7.73 -6.11 -8.60
N VAL A 306 8.84 -6.76 -8.24
CA VAL A 306 10.13 -6.61 -8.93
C VAL A 306 9.99 -7.02 -10.40
N GLU A 307 9.41 -8.20 -10.68
CA GLU A 307 9.17 -8.65 -12.06
C GLU A 307 8.30 -7.68 -12.87
N SER A 308 7.30 -7.05 -12.24
CA SER A 308 6.42 -6.09 -12.92
C SER A 308 7.13 -4.79 -13.28
N VAL A 309 8.01 -4.30 -12.41
CA VAL A 309 8.81 -3.07 -12.63
C VAL A 309 9.89 -3.31 -13.69
N GLU A 310 10.56 -4.46 -13.68
CA GLU A 310 11.58 -4.81 -14.68
C GLU A 310 10.98 -4.88 -16.09
N ARG A 311 9.80 -5.47 -16.26
CA ARG A 311 9.12 -5.55 -17.56
C ARG A 311 8.70 -4.18 -18.13
N THR A 312 8.34 -3.24 -17.26
CA THR A 312 8.02 -1.86 -17.69
C THR A 312 9.25 -1.02 -17.99
N GLY A 313 10.41 -1.34 -17.42
CA GLY A 313 11.69 -0.65 -17.66
C GLY A 313 12.44 -1.08 -18.93
N ILE A 314 12.06 -2.19 -19.56
CA ILE A 314 12.75 -2.72 -20.77
C ILE A 314 12.10 -2.22 -22.08
N VAL A 315 10.96 -1.53 -22.00
CA VAL A 315 10.22 -0.98 -23.16
C VAL A 315 10.44 0.54 -23.28
N GLY A 316 11.67 1.00 -23.01
CA GLY A 316 12.12 2.35 -23.20
C GLY A 316 13.26 2.41 -24.22
#